data_2d7d2cada53ee499c4154c66da3c0a08
#
_entry.id   2d7d2cada53ee499c4154c66da3c0a08
#
_cell.length_a   1.000
_cell.length_b   1.000
_cell.length_c   1.000
_cell.angle_alpha   90.00
_cell.angle_beta   90.00
_cell.angle_gamma   90.00
#
_symmetry.space_group_name_H-M   'P 1'
#
loop_
_entity.id
_entity.type
_entity.pdbx_description
1 polymer ?
#
loop_
_entity_poly.entity_id
_entity_poly.type
_entity_poly.pdbx_seq_one_letter_code
_entity_poly.pdbx_strand_id
1 'polypeptide(L)'
;MKIEVYPNSTLGGDRELLESCKDGDIPFVVQNTAPQVTFLPDTAVFDLPSAFTTIQQARAAVDNEEFYQKMEKVYQKGGYKLLGYADQGFRVMSTNKNVKSINDFKGQKIRTMENSYHLKFWKTLGANP
;
A
#
# COMPACT_ATOMS: atom_id res chain seq x y z
N MET A 1 8.32 -22.01 -18.78
CA MET A 1 8.95 -20.92 -17.98
C MET A 1 9.05 -21.41 -16.55
N LYS A 2 10.20 -21.29 -15.89
CA LYS A 2 10.37 -21.57 -14.46
C LYS A 2 10.31 -20.24 -13.73
N ILE A 3 9.47 -20.13 -12.69
CA ILE A 3 9.41 -18.96 -11.83
C ILE A 3 9.99 -19.35 -10.48
N GLU A 4 10.97 -18.58 -9.99
CA GLU A 4 11.50 -18.70 -8.65
C GLU A 4 10.94 -17.59 -7.77
N VAL A 5 10.47 -17.95 -6.57
CA VAL A 5 9.86 -17.02 -5.63
C VAL A 5 10.81 -16.74 -4.49
N TYR A 6 11.03 -15.48 -4.20
CA TYR A 6 11.91 -14.98 -3.14
C TYR A 6 11.06 -14.27 -2.07
N PRO A 7 10.55 -15.00 -1.08
CA PRO A 7 9.66 -14.44 -0.05
C PRO A 7 10.44 -13.69 1.02
N ASN A 8 9.68 -13.04 1.95
CA ASN A 8 10.23 -12.44 3.17
C ASN A 8 11.30 -11.36 2.91
N SER A 9 11.15 -10.59 1.85
CA SER A 9 12.07 -9.50 1.49
C SER A 9 13.54 -9.94 1.33
N THR A 10 13.77 -11.17 0.87
CA THR A 10 15.13 -11.71 0.70
C THR A 10 15.93 -11.00 -0.40
N LEU A 11 15.25 -10.31 -1.33
CA LEU A 11 15.86 -9.50 -2.39
C LEU A 11 15.84 -8.00 -2.08
N GLY A 12 15.38 -7.59 -0.90
CA GLY A 12 15.30 -6.18 -0.50
C GLY A 12 13.97 -5.79 0.11
N GLY A 13 13.88 -4.56 0.61
CA GLY A 13 12.64 -3.95 1.11
C GLY A 13 11.70 -3.49 0.00
N ASP A 14 10.53 -2.99 0.37
CA ASP A 14 9.48 -2.60 -0.59
C ASP A 14 9.98 -1.60 -1.64
N ARG A 15 10.77 -0.61 -1.25
CA ARG A 15 11.32 0.40 -2.15
C ARG A 15 12.34 -0.19 -3.11
N GLU A 16 13.30 -0.94 -2.58
CA GLU A 16 14.37 -1.57 -3.35
C GLU A 16 13.80 -2.54 -4.40
N LEU A 17 12.77 -3.31 -4.05
CA LEU A 17 12.09 -4.21 -4.98
C LEU A 17 11.39 -3.48 -6.12
N LEU A 18 10.78 -2.32 -5.84
CA LEU A 18 10.17 -1.50 -6.90
C LEU A 18 11.23 -0.92 -7.83
N GLU A 19 12.31 -0.38 -7.28
CA GLU A 19 13.44 0.15 -8.07
C GLU A 19 14.01 -0.95 -8.95
N SER A 20 14.35 -2.12 -8.39
CA SER A 20 14.88 -3.26 -9.15
C SER A 20 13.91 -3.78 -10.22
N CYS A 21 12.61 -3.75 -9.96
CA CYS A 21 11.62 -4.12 -10.97
C CYS A 21 11.55 -3.11 -12.10
N LYS A 22 11.62 -1.82 -11.80
CA LYS A 22 11.63 -0.74 -12.78
C LYS A 22 12.89 -0.78 -13.65
N ASP A 23 14.03 -1.07 -13.04
CA ASP A 23 15.33 -1.15 -13.72
C ASP A 23 15.51 -2.46 -14.53
N GLY A 24 14.60 -3.42 -14.31
CA GLY A 24 14.58 -4.70 -15.04
C GLY A 24 15.43 -5.80 -14.41
N ASP A 25 15.99 -5.59 -13.23
CA ASP A 25 16.79 -6.59 -12.49
C ASP A 25 15.91 -7.75 -12.02
N ILE A 26 14.67 -7.48 -11.63
CA ILE A 26 13.65 -8.49 -11.32
C ILE A 26 12.41 -8.29 -12.18
N PRO A 27 11.86 -9.37 -12.77
CA PRO A 27 10.76 -9.24 -13.72
C PRO A 27 9.39 -9.01 -13.07
N PHE A 28 9.19 -9.43 -11.81
CA PHE A 28 7.91 -9.36 -11.11
C PHE A 28 8.09 -9.00 -9.64
N VAL A 29 7.16 -8.20 -9.13
CA VAL A 29 7.07 -7.89 -7.71
C VAL A 29 5.62 -7.98 -7.25
N VAL A 30 5.40 -8.55 -6.05
CA VAL A 30 4.11 -8.58 -5.36
C VAL A 30 4.29 -7.88 -4.03
N GLN A 31 3.58 -6.77 -3.85
CA GLN A 31 3.67 -6.00 -2.60
C GLN A 31 2.41 -5.15 -2.35
N ASN A 32 2.34 -4.55 -1.15
CA ASN A 32 1.28 -3.62 -0.79
C ASN A 32 1.29 -2.36 -1.67
N THR A 33 0.12 -1.77 -1.87
CA THR A 33 -0.02 -0.49 -2.60
C THR A 33 0.56 0.70 -1.83
N ALA A 34 0.56 0.67 -0.50
CA ALA A 34 0.98 1.79 0.32
C ALA A 34 2.43 2.26 0.07
N PRO A 35 3.47 1.41 -0.02
CA PRO A 35 4.83 1.86 -0.37
C PRO A 35 4.95 2.36 -1.81
N GLN A 36 4.06 1.94 -2.70
CA GLN A 36 4.08 2.31 -4.12
C GLN A 36 3.78 3.79 -4.36
N VAL A 37 3.12 4.47 -3.40
CA VAL A 37 2.73 5.88 -3.51
C VAL A 37 3.93 6.81 -3.77
N THR A 38 5.12 6.45 -3.31
CA THR A 38 6.35 7.21 -3.58
C THR A 38 6.72 7.23 -5.07
N PHE A 39 6.41 6.15 -5.80
CA PHE A 39 6.68 5.99 -7.23
C PHE A 39 5.46 6.31 -8.09
N LEU A 40 4.28 6.05 -7.58
CA LEU A 40 2.99 6.10 -8.23
C LEU A 40 2.00 6.86 -7.33
N PRO A 41 2.03 8.20 -7.27
CA PRO A 41 1.21 8.98 -6.32
C PRO A 41 -0.29 8.68 -6.39
N ASP A 42 -0.84 8.37 -7.56
CA ASP A 42 -2.26 8.08 -7.74
C ASP A 42 -2.70 6.76 -7.09
N THR A 43 -1.75 5.86 -6.72
CA THR A 43 -2.08 4.66 -5.93
C THR A 43 -2.53 5.00 -4.50
N ALA A 44 -2.37 6.26 -4.06
CA ALA A 44 -2.88 6.76 -2.79
C ALA A 44 -4.42 6.65 -2.67
N VAL A 45 -5.14 6.40 -3.74
CA VAL A 45 -6.58 6.10 -3.70
C VAL A 45 -6.90 4.93 -2.76
N PHE A 46 -5.99 3.96 -2.64
CA PHE A 46 -6.13 2.83 -1.72
C PHE A 46 -5.88 3.16 -0.25
N ASP A 47 -5.29 4.33 0.03
CA ASP A 47 -4.95 4.80 1.38
C ASP A 47 -6.00 5.78 1.95
N LEU A 48 -7.10 5.99 1.24
CA LEU A 48 -8.19 6.85 1.72
C LEU A 48 -8.87 6.17 2.93
N PRO A 49 -8.88 6.84 4.11
CA PRO A 49 -9.52 6.28 5.29
C PRO A 49 -11.00 6.00 5.03
N SER A 50 -11.45 4.81 5.40
CA SER A 50 -12.86 4.38 5.30
C SER A 50 -13.45 4.40 3.88
N ALA A 51 -12.62 4.44 2.84
CA ALA A 51 -13.09 4.34 1.45
C ALA A 51 -13.82 3.02 1.20
N PHE A 52 -13.33 1.94 1.82
CA PHE A 52 -13.97 0.63 1.80
C PHE A 52 -14.25 0.17 3.22
N THR A 53 -15.48 -0.29 3.47
CA THR A 53 -15.88 -0.82 4.78
C THR A 53 -15.99 -2.34 4.80
N THR A 54 -16.02 -2.97 3.61
CA THR A 54 -16.03 -4.42 3.46
C THR A 54 -15.06 -4.85 2.37
N ILE A 55 -14.55 -6.08 2.47
CA ILE A 55 -13.67 -6.65 1.45
C ILE A 55 -14.37 -6.81 0.10
N GLN A 56 -15.69 -7.06 0.11
CA GLN A 56 -16.50 -7.17 -1.10
C GLN A 56 -16.53 -5.84 -1.86
N GLN A 57 -16.65 -4.70 -1.15
CA GLN A 57 -16.58 -3.38 -1.78
C GLN A 57 -15.20 -3.13 -2.39
N ALA A 58 -14.12 -3.49 -1.68
CA ALA A 58 -12.77 -3.33 -2.19
C ALA A 58 -12.54 -4.18 -3.45
N ARG A 59 -12.96 -5.45 -3.44
CA ARG A 59 -12.89 -6.34 -4.61
C ARG A 59 -13.70 -5.78 -5.78
N ALA A 60 -14.95 -5.39 -5.56
CA ALA A 60 -15.79 -4.82 -6.60
C ALA A 60 -15.18 -3.56 -7.25
N ALA A 61 -14.45 -2.76 -6.48
CA ALA A 61 -13.76 -1.58 -7.01
C ALA A 61 -12.58 -1.97 -7.92
N VAL A 62 -11.73 -2.91 -7.49
CA VAL A 62 -10.56 -3.32 -8.30
C VAL A 62 -10.93 -4.21 -9.48
N ASP A 63 -12.07 -4.91 -9.40
CA ASP A 63 -12.62 -5.71 -10.49
C ASP A 63 -13.44 -4.87 -11.50
N ASN A 64 -13.68 -3.59 -11.19
CA ASN A 64 -14.34 -2.68 -12.11
C ASN A 64 -13.42 -2.34 -13.28
N GLU A 65 -13.85 -2.61 -14.49
CA GLU A 65 -13.06 -2.45 -15.73
C GLU A 65 -12.53 -1.02 -15.91
N GLU A 66 -13.38 -0.01 -15.70
CA GLU A 66 -12.98 1.39 -15.86
C GLU A 66 -11.92 1.79 -14.81
N PHE A 67 -12.10 1.36 -13.57
CA PHE A 67 -11.13 1.60 -12.51
C PHE A 67 -9.80 0.92 -12.82
N TYR A 68 -9.85 -0.35 -13.21
CA TYR A 68 -8.65 -1.13 -13.55
C TYR A 68 -7.85 -0.47 -14.68
N GLN A 69 -8.52 -0.07 -15.77
CA GLN A 69 -7.88 0.61 -16.90
C GLN A 69 -7.24 1.96 -16.50
N LYS A 70 -7.88 2.70 -15.60
CA LYS A 70 -7.29 3.94 -15.06
C LYS A 70 -6.02 3.64 -14.27
N MET A 71 -6.06 2.63 -13.42
CA MET A 71 -4.89 2.23 -12.63
C MET A 71 -3.79 1.64 -13.51
N GLU A 72 -4.11 0.85 -14.53
CA GLU A 72 -3.11 0.36 -15.49
C GLU A 72 -2.32 1.53 -16.11
N LYS A 73 -3.00 2.62 -16.49
CA LYS A 73 -2.34 3.82 -17.02
C LYS A 73 -1.44 4.51 -15.97
N VAL A 74 -1.84 4.50 -14.70
CA VAL A 74 -1.01 5.01 -13.60
C VAL A 74 0.30 4.22 -13.50
N TYR A 75 0.21 2.88 -13.49
CA TYR A 75 1.38 2.01 -13.44
C TYR A 75 2.27 2.17 -14.68
N GLN A 76 1.68 2.24 -15.88
CA GLN A 76 2.43 2.45 -17.12
C GLN A 76 3.23 3.77 -17.12
N LYS A 77 2.64 4.87 -16.63
CA LYS A 77 3.35 6.15 -16.48
C LYS A 77 4.55 6.05 -15.54
N GLY A 78 4.47 5.21 -14.52
CA GLY A 78 5.56 4.96 -13.58
C GLY A 78 6.63 4.00 -14.10
N GLY A 79 6.41 3.38 -15.26
CA GLY A 79 7.32 2.39 -15.86
C GLY A 79 7.04 0.95 -15.45
N TYR A 80 5.82 0.66 -14.98
CA TYR A 80 5.39 -0.68 -14.56
C TYR A 80 4.25 -1.20 -15.42
N LYS A 81 4.09 -2.51 -15.46
CA LYS A 81 2.89 -3.18 -15.98
C LYS A 81 2.10 -3.74 -14.81
N LEU A 82 0.87 -3.25 -14.63
CA LEU A 82 -0.07 -3.83 -13.67
C LEU A 82 -0.54 -5.19 -14.21
N LEU A 83 -0.42 -6.24 -13.39
CA LEU A 83 -0.86 -7.60 -13.74
C LEU A 83 -2.14 -7.99 -13.03
N GLY A 84 -2.43 -7.38 -11.87
CA GLY A 84 -3.64 -7.64 -11.10
C GLY A 84 -3.52 -7.15 -9.67
N TYR A 85 -4.61 -7.27 -8.94
CA TYR A 85 -4.70 -7.01 -7.52
C TYR A 85 -5.01 -8.29 -6.76
N ALA A 86 -4.45 -8.40 -5.55
CA ALA A 86 -4.81 -9.42 -4.58
C ALA A 86 -5.14 -8.73 -3.26
N ASP A 87 -6.21 -9.15 -2.61
CA ASP A 87 -6.58 -8.59 -1.33
C ASP A 87 -5.77 -9.21 -0.19
N GLN A 88 -5.35 -8.34 0.72
CA GLN A 88 -4.62 -8.72 1.94
C GLN A 88 -5.46 -8.44 3.21
N GLY A 89 -6.66 -7.92 3.05
CA GLY A 89 -7.54 -7.50 4.13
C GLY A 89 -7.37 -6.03 4.50
N PHE A 90 -7.86 -5.68 5.69
CA PHE A 90 -7.81 -4.32 6.19
C PHE A 90 -6.59 -4.11 7.09
N ARG A 91 -6.12 -2.88 7.10
CA ARG A 91 -5.11 -2.46 8.04
C ARG A 91 -5.68 -2.40 9.44
N VAL A 92 -5.02 -3.05 10.36
CA VAL A 92 -5.36 -3.05 11.79
C VAL A 92 -4.21 -2.46 12.60
N MET A 93 -4.52 -1.88 13.74
CA MET A 93 -3.54 -1.39 14.69
C MET A 93 -3.34 -2.42 15.79
N SER A 94 -2.10 -2.81 16.03
CA SER A 94 -1.71 -3.52 17.26
C SER A 94 -1.13 -2.51 18.25
N THR A 95 -1.53 -2.60 19.52
CA THR A 95 -1.11 -1.67 20.56
C THR A 95 -1.05 -2.36 21.93
N ASN A 96 -0.15 -1.91 22.79
CA ASN A 96 -0.07 -2.31 24.20
C ASN A 96 -0.84 -1.36 25.12
N LYS A 97 -1.55 -0.37 24.57
CA LYS A 97 -2.39 0.58 25.33
C LYS A 97 -3.85 0.38 24.96
N ASN A 98 -4.72 0.60 25.91
CA ASN A 98 -6.15 0.60 25.65
C ASN A 98 -6.53 1.90 24.95
N VAL A 99 -7.00 1.82 23.72
CA VAL A 99 -7.45 2.96 22.91
C VAL A 99 -8.97 2.94 22.88
N LYS A 100 -9.61 3.95 23.46
CA LYS A 100 -11.07 4.11 23.54
C LYS A 100 -11.57 5.34 22.79
N SER A 101 -10.68 6.29 22.53
CA SER A 101 -11.01 7.56 21.88
C SER A 101 -9.85 8.04 21.00
N ILE A 102 -10.14 9.01 20.13
CA ILE A 102 -9.12 9.67 19.31
C ILE A 102 -8.04 10.34 20.18
N ASN A 103 -8.42 10.87 21.34
CA ASN A 103 -7.48 11.54 22.25
C ASN A 103 -6.38 10.60 22.78
N ASP A 104 -6.64 9.29 22.78
CA ASP A 104 -5.69 8.29 23.28
C ASP A 104 -4.49 8.10 22.32
N PHE A 105 -4.58 8.60 21.09
CA PHE A 105 -3.46 8.60 20.14
C PHE A 105 -2.43 9.69 20.42
N LYS A 106 -2.76 10.71 21.18
CA LYS A 106 -1.87 11.85 21.43
C LYS A 106 -0.54 11.42 22.03
N GLY A 107 0.55 11.73 21.30
CA GLY A 107 1.90 11.39 21.70
C GLY A 107 2.30 9.92 21.56
N GLN A 108 1.41 9.04 21.07
CA GLN A 108 1.77 7.64 20.84
C GLN A 108 2.74 7.52 19.66
N LYS A 109 3.76 6.68 19.83
CA LYS A 109 4.66 6.30 18.72
C LYS A 109 3.98 5.18 17.93
N ILE A 110 3.79 5.41 16.64
CA ILE A 110 3.12 4.46 15.72
C ILE A 110 4.03 4.17 14.55
N ARG A 111 4.37 2.90 14.34
CA ARG A 111 5.07 2.48 13.13
C ARG A 111 4.08 2.42 11.97
N THR A 112 4.40 3.08 10.87
CA THR A 112 3.66 3.00 9.61
C THR A 112 4.53 2.38 8.50
N MET A 113 3.92 2.05 7.37
CA MET A 113 4.66 1.84 6.13
C MET A 113 5.20 3.18 5.63
N GLU A 114 6.18 3.14 4.73
CA GLU A 114 6.73 4.33 4.05
C GLU A 114 5.67 4.92 3.12
N ASN A 115 4.86 5.82 3.66
CA ASN A 115 3.73 6.44 2.98
C ASN A 115 3.40 7.78 3.63
N SER A 116 3.49 8.86 2.85
CA SER A 116 3.28 10.23 3.35
C SER A 116 1.85 10.49 3.83
N TYR A 117 0.86 9.82 3.25
CA TYR A 117 -0.55 9.95 3.67
C TYR A 117 -0.79 9.27 5.02
N HIS A 118 -0.18 8.10 5.27
CA HIS A 118 -0.24 7.44 6.57
C HIS A 118 0.42 8.30 7.66
N LEU A 119 1.59 8.88 7.38
CA LEU A 119 2.26 9.80 8.30
C LEU A 119 1.36 11.00 8.62
N LYS A 120 0.77 11.61 7.59
CA LYS A 120 -0.13 12.76 7.75
C LYS A 120 -1.38 12.39 8.57
N PHE A 121 -1.99 11.25 8.28
CA PHE A 121 -3.16 10.75 9.01
C PHE A 121 -2.88 10.63 10.51
N TRP A 122 -1.83 9.91 10.89
CA TRP A 122 -1.50 9.71 12.30
C TRP A 122 -1.06 11.00 13.01
N LYS A 123 -0.31 11.87 12.33
CA LYS A 123 0.02 13.20 12.86
C LYS A 123 -1.22 14.05 13.14
N THR A 124 -2.21 14.00 12.25
CA THR A 124 -3.48 14.73 12.44
C THR A 124 -4.24 14.25 13.69
N LEU A 125 -4.10 12.98 14.05
CA LEU A 125 -4.65 12.42 15.28
C LEU A 125 -3.78 12.68 16.52
N GLY A 126 -2.67 13.41 16.38
CA GLY A 126 -1.77 13.76 17.47
C GLY A 126 -0.74 12.69 17.82
N ALA A 127 -0.64 11.62 17.03
CA ALA A 127 0.38 10.59 17.22
C ALA A 127 1.75 11.01 16.63
N ASN A 128 2.78 10.23 16.96
CA ASN A 128 4.14 10.32 16.45
C ASN A 128 4.41 9.10 15.55
N PRO A 129 4.08 9.16 14.26
CA PRO A 129 4.32 8.07 13.31
C PRO A 129 5.79 7.99 12.90
#